data_f99afa600cb9f7654f72be5952735075
#
_entry.id   f99afa600cb9f7654f72be5952735075
#
_cell.length_a   1.000
_cell.length_b   1.000
_cell.length_c   1.000
_cell.angle_alpha   90.00
_cell.angle_beta   90.00
_cell.angle_gamma   90.00
#
_symmetry.space_group_name_H-M   'P 1'
#
loop_
_entity.id
_entity.type
_entity.pdbx_description
1 polymer ?
#
loop_
_entity_poly.entity_id
_entity_poly.type
_entity_poly.pdbx_seq_one_letter_code
_entity_poly.pdbx_strand_id
1 'polypeptide(L)'
;MKSNGFGPLLRDEREKGSISLRGLAKETGLDSAYLSRVERELNPAPRAEVIHKISESLCDLQKLDTADCEKLKRTLLDSAERLTDHTDLIIDLKHRFADRLRAEGMTEPYIINAIKKVSLNAMEKVLSGEEQLTI
;
A
#
# COMPACT_ATOMS: atom_id res chain seq x y z
N MET A 1 6.03 -12.04 -15.12
CA MET A 1 5.36 -10.75 -14.95
C MET A 1 6.01 -9.99 -13.83
N LYS A 2 6.47 -8.77 -14.09
CA LYS A 2 7.08 -7.97 -13.05
C LYS A 2 6.01 -7.44 -12.10
N SER A 3 6.22 -7.64 -10.81
CA SER A 3 5.39 -7.01 -9.80
C SER A 3 5.60 -5.49 -9.84
N ASN A 4 4.52 -4.72 -9.78
CA ASN A 4 4.59 -3.26 -9.69
C ASN A 4 4.56 -2.79 -8.23
N GLY A 5 4.82 -3.70 -7.30
CA GLY A 5 4.83 -3.40 -5.88
C GLY A 5 6.05 -2.60 -5.45
N PHE A 6 5.97 -2.08 -4.23
CA PHE A 6 7.04 -1.28 -3.64
C PHE A 6 8.38 -2.03 -3.56
N GLY A 7 8.34 -3.29 -3.11
CA GLY A 7 9.57 -4.08 -2.91
C GLY A 7 10.42 -4.24 -4.16
N PRO A 8 9.86 -4.78 -5.25
CA PRO A 8 10.60 -4.91 -6.51
C PRO A 8 11.07 -3.56 -7.07
N LEU A 9 10.27 -2.51 -6.93
CA LEU A 9 10.64 -1.18 -7.38
C LEU A 9 11.82 -0.63 -6.57
N LEU A 10 11.80 -0.81 -5.26
CA LEU A 10 12.93 -0.42 -4.40
C LEU A 10 14.20 -1.14 -4.81
N ARG A 11 14.10 -2.43 -5.04
CA ARG A 11 15.25 -3.23 -5.48
C ARG A 11 15.81 -2.73 -6.81
N ASP A 12 14.95 -2.47 -7.79
CA ASP A 12 15.35 -1.96 -9.09
C ASP A 12 16.09 -0.63 -8.96
N GLU A 13 15.58 0.28 -8.17
CA GLU A 13 16.22 1.58 -7.96
C GLU A 13 17.56 1.45 -7.24
N ARG A 14 17.64 0.56 -6.27
CA ARG A 14 18.90 0.28 -5.57
C ARG A 14 19.96 -0.29 -6.52
N GLU A 15 19.57 -1.26 -7.33
CA GLU A 15 20.47 -1.91 -8.28
C GLU A 15 20.94 -0.97 -9.40
N LYS A 16 20.09 -0.05 -9.86
CA LYS A 16 20.48 0.96 -10.83
C LYS A 16 21.66 1.81 -10.34
N GLY A 17 21.69 2.10 -9.05
CA GLY A 17 22.77 2.87 -8.44
C GLY A 17 23.95 2.04 -7.98
N SER A 18 23.92 0.72 -8.23
CA SER A 18 24.93 -0.22 -7.75
C SER A 18 25.10 -0.15 -6.22
N ILE A 19 24.00 0.08 -5.51
CA ILE A 19 23.98 0.22 -4.06
C ILE A 19 23.70 -1.14 -3.44
N SER A 20 24.58 -1.59 -2.52
CA SER A 20 24.35 -2.84 -1.81
C SER A 20 23.22 -2.68 -0.79
N LEU A 21 22.58 -3.79 -0.45
CA LEU A 21 21.52 -3.77 0.56
C LEU A 21 22.07 -3.29 1.91
N ARG A 22 23.28 -3.72 2.27
CA ARG A 22 23.94 -3.26 3.49
C ARG A 22 24.28 -1.77 3.45
N GLY A 23 24.70 -1.28 2.28
CA GLY A 23 24.97 0.14 2.07
C GLY A 23 23.74 0.99 2.29
N LEU A 24 22.62 0.58 1.74
CA LEU A 24 21.36 1.28 1.96
C LEU A 24 20.91 1.19 3.41
N ALA A 25 21.04 0.04 4.04
CA ALA A 25 20.71 -0.13 5.45
C ALA A 25 21.53 0.79 6.34
N LYS A 26 22.84 0.88 6.08
CA LYS A 26 23.75 1.76 6.84
C LYS A 26 23.34 3.22 6.69
N GLU A 27 23.05 3.65 5.46
CA GLU A 27 22.68 5.04 5.17
C GLU A 27 21.35 5.43 5.80
N THR A 28 20.39 4.52 5.80
CA THR A 28 19.06 4.77 6.35
C THR A 28 18.96 4.52 7.86
N GLY A 29 19.91 3.78 8.42
CA GLY A 29 19.82 3.32 9.81
C GLY A 29 18.83 2.17 10.01
N LEU A 30 18.37 1.56 8.92
CA LEU A 30 17.44 0.44 8.98
C LEU A 30 18.22 -0.90 8.97
N ASP A 31 17.56 -1.95 9.46
CA ASP A 31 18.12 -3.30 9.44
C ASP A 31 18.11 -3.86 8.01
N SER A 32 19.25 -4.40 7.57
CA SER A 32 19.39 -5.00 6.23
C SER A 32 18.46 -6.20 6.05
N ALA A 33 18.23 -6.98 7.09
CA ALA A 33 17.30 -8.11 7.02
C ALA A 33 15.87 -7.63 6.79
N TYR A 34 15.47 -6.53 7.45
CA TYR A 34 14.17 -5.89 7.24
C TYR A 34 14.03 -5.42 5.80
N LEU A 35 15.03 -4.69 5.27
CA LEU A 35 15.00 -4.22 3.89
C LEU A 35 14.92 -5.37 2.90
N SER A 36 15.65 -6.46 3.15
CA SER A 36 15.59 -7.66 2.31
C SER A 36 14.17 -8.23 2.26
N ARG A 37 13.50 -8.31 3.40
CA ARG A 37 12.13 -8.81 3.45
C ARG A 37 11.15 -7.89 2.73
N VAL A 38 11.34 -6.58 2.82
CA VAL A 38 10.51 -5.60 2.08
C VAL A 38 10.71 -5.77 0.57
N GLU A 39 11.95 -5.89 0.11
CA GLU A 39 12.23 -6.07 -1.33
C GLU A 39 11.64 -7.35 -1.89
N ARG A 40 11.58 -8.40 -1.09
CA ARG A 40 11.01 -9.70 -1.49
C ARG A 40 9.50 -9.79 -1.24
N GLU A 41 8.89 -8.71 -0.82
CA GLU A 41 7.46 -8.63 -0.50
C GLU A 41 7.02 -9.56 0.63
N LEU A 42 7.96 -9.95 1.50
CA LEU A 42 7.65 -10.72 2.71
C LEU A 42 7.12 -9.84 3.84
N ASN A 43 7.44 -8.55 3.80
CA ASN A 43 6.89 -7.54 4.69
C ASN A 43 6.15 -6.50 3.84
N PRO A 44 5.12 -5.86 4.41
CA PRO A 44 4.41 -4.79 3.69
C PRO A 44 5.30 -3.58 3.46
N ALA A 45 4.88 -2.70 2.55
CA ALA A 45 5.58 -1.45 2.29
C ALA A 45 5.69 -0.63 3.57
N PRO A 46 6.82 0.06 3.79
CA PRO A 46 6.98 0.89 4.97
C PRO A 46 6.02 2.09 4.99
N ARG A 47 5.94 2.75 6.12
CA ARG A 47 5.21 4.01 6.25
C ARG A 47 5.89 5.10 5.43
N ALA A 48 5.13 6.15 5.10
CA ALA A 48 5.61 7.27 4.28
C ALA A 48 6.91 7.88 4.83
N GLU A 49 7.05 8.00 6.13
CA GLU A 49 8.26 8.54 6.78
C GLU A 49 9.50 7.71 6.46
N VAL A 50 9.36 6.39 6.50
CA VAL A 50 10.44 5.46 6.20
C VAL A 50 10.77 5.48 4.72
N ILE A 51 9.75 5.56 3.86
CA ILE A 51 9.93 5.67 2.40
C ILE A 51 10.67 6.96 2.06
N HIS A 52 10.34 8.06 2.71
CA HIS A 52 11.02 9.34 2.54
C HIS A 52 12.52 9.20 2.87
N LYS A 53 12.83 8.56 3.98
CA LYS A 53 14.20 8.31 4.42
C LYS A 53 14.96 7.43 3.43
N ILE A 54 14.33 6.37 2.94
CA ILE A 54 14.91 5.49 1.92
C ILE A 54 15.17 6.27 0.63
N SER A 55 14.21 7.07 0.20
CA SER A 55 14.33 7.89 -1.02
C SER A 55 15.49 8.89 -0.92
N GLU A 56 15.62 9.59 0.20
CA GLU A 56 16.71 10.52 0.42
C GLU A 56 18.06 9.82 0.39
N SER A 57 18.17 8.67 1.02
CA SER A 57 19.41 7.89 1.02
C SER A 57 19.79 7.44 -0.39
N LEU A 58 18.81 6.97 -1.18
CA LEU A 58 19.05 6.59 -2.56
C LEU A 58 19.48 7.78 -3.40
N CYS A 59 18.86 8.95 -3.19
CA CYS A 59 19.23 10.16 -3.91
C CYS A 59 20.66 10.57 -3.60
N ASP A 60 21.06 10.51 -2.33
CA ASP A 60 22.41 10.87 -1.90
C ASP A 60 23.44 9.90 -2.45
N LEU A 61 23.16 8.60 -2.37
CA LEU A 61 24.08 7.56 -2.84
C LEU A 61 24.23 7.56 -4.36
N GLN A 62 23.16 7.86 -5.09
CA GLN A 62 23.16 7.95 -6.55
C GLN A 62 23.54 9.35 -7.05
N LYS A 63 23.64 10.32 -6.18
CA LYS A 63 23.94 11.72 -6.52
C LYS A 63 22.94 12.28 -7.53
N LEU A 64 21.67 12.02 -7.30
CA LEU A 64 20.60 12.51 -8.16
C LEU A 64 20.39 14.02 -7.96
N ASP A 65 19.97 14.71 -9.04
CA ASP A 65 19.58 16.11 -8.93
C ASP A 65 18.18 16.20 -8.25
N THR A 66 17.76 17.42 -7.96
CA THR A 66 16.49 17.66 -7.26
C THR A 66 15.30 17.09 -8.03
N ALA A 67 15.27 17.26 -9.34
CA ALA A 67 14.16 16.78 -10.17
C ALA A 67 14.05 15.26 -10.16
N ASP A 68 15.18 14.57 -10.35
CA ASP A 68 15.20 13.10 -10.34
C ASP A 68 14.93 12.53 -8.96
N CYS A 69 15.40 13.21 -7.92
CA CYS A 69 15.15 12.82 -6.53
C CYS A 69 13.66 12.90 -6.19
N GLU A 70 13.01 13.99 -6.57
CA GLU A 70 11.56 14.15 -6.36
C GLU A 70 10.76 13.12 -7.12
N LYS A 71 11.18 12.80 -8.34
CA LYS A 71 10.53 11.78 -9.16
C LYS A 71 10.65 10.41 -8.51
N LEU A 72 11.84 10.05 -8.01
CA LEU A 72 12.08 8.79 -7.32
C LEU A 72 11.21 8.67 -6.07
N LYS A 73 11.20 9.71 -5.24
CA LYS A 73 10.39 9.76 -4.03
C LYS A 73 8.91 9.55 -4.33
N ARG A 74 8.40 10.28 -5.33
CA ARG A 74 7.00 10.18 -5.73
C ARG A 74 6.67 8.78 -6.23
N THR A 75 7.54 8.19 -7.05
CA THR A 75 7.33 6.85 -7.59
C THR A 75 7.25 5.80 -6.46
N LEU A 76 8.15 5.89 -5.49
CA LEU A 76 8.15 4.97 -4.36
C LEU A 76 6.92 5.15 -3.47
N LEU A 77 6.55 6.39 -3.17
CA LEU A 77 5.35 6.68 -2.38
C LEU A 77 4.08 6.19 -3.08
N ASP A 78 3.96 6.45 -4.37
CA ASP A 78 2.78 6.02 -5.14
C ASP A 78 2.64 4.51 -5.15
N SER A 79 3.74 3.77 -5.28
CA SER A 79 3.69 2.30 -5.28
C SER A 79 3.25 1.74 -3.93
N ALA A 80 3.66 2.36 -2.83
CA ALA A 80 3.27 1.98 -1.49
C ALA A 80 1.80 2.32 -1.22
N GLU A 81 1.37 3.50 -1.62
CA GLU A 81 0.00 3.97 -1.42
C GLU A 81 -1.02 3.11 -2.15
N ARG A 82 -0.70 2.68 -3.38
CA ARG A 82 -1.60 1.82 -4.14
C ARG A 82 -1.99 0.54 -3.40
N LEU A 83 -1.05 -0.03 -2.65
CA LEU A 83 -1.31 -1.25 -1.90
C LEU A 83 -1.98 -0.96 -0.58
N THR A 84 -1.45 -0.02 0.18
CA THR A 84 -1.92 0.31 1.53
C THR A 84 -3.29 0.97 1.50
N ASP A 85 -3.44 2.02 0.70
CA ASP A 85 -4.67 2.78 0.62
C ASP A 85 -5.82 1.94 0.09
N HIS A 86 -5.55 1.11 -0.93
CA HIS A 86 -6.57 0.25 -1.50
C HIS A 86 -7.09 -0.75 -0.46
N THR A 87 -6.20 -1.37 0.31
CA THR A 87 -6.57 -2.32 1.37
C THR A 87 -7.38 -1.62 2.47
N ASP A 88 -6.92 -0.44 2.91
CA ASP A 88 -7.61 0.33 3.95
C ASP A 88 -8.99 0.78 3.48
N LEU A 89 -9.12 1.20 2.22
CA LEU A 89 -10.39 1.59 1.64
C LEU A 89 -11.36 0.42 1.59
N ILE A 90 -10.89 -0.78 1.24
CA ILE A 90 -11.72 -1.99 1.20
C ILE A 90 -12.22 -2.33 2.60
N ILE A 91 -11.34 -2.29 3.59
CA ILE A 91 -11.69 -2.57 4.99
C ILE A 91 -12.72 -1.54 5.48
N ASP A 92 -12.48 -0.27 5.24
CA ASP A 92 -13.38 0.81 5.62
C ASP A 92 -14.76 0.64 4.96
N LEU A 93 -14.78 0.34 3.68
CA LEU A 93 -16.02 0.13 2.92
C LEU A 93 -16.83 -1.01 3.52
N LYS A 94 -16.18 -2.14 3.83
CA LYS A 94 -16.85 -3.29 4.44
C LYS A 94 -17.44 -2.96 5.81
N HIS A 95 -16.71 -2.20 6.63
CA HIS A 95 -17.19 -1.76 7.94
C HIS A 95 -18.40 -0.84 7.81
N ARG A 96 -18.34 0.15 6.93
CA ARG A 96 -19.46 1.07 6.69
C ARG A 96 -20.70 0.33 6.19
N PHE A 97 -20.50 -0.65 5.30
CA PHE A 97 -21.59 -1.46 4.79
C PHE A 97 -22.23 -2.28 5.91
N ALA A 98 -21.43 -2.92 6.76
CA ALA A 98 -21.92 -3.68 7.89
C ALA A 98 -22.72 -2.80 8.86
N ASP A 99 -22.20 -1.61 9.17
CA ASP A 99 -22.89 -0.67 10.07
C ASP A 99 -24.23 -0.20 9.49
N ARG A 100 -24.28 0.01 8.18
CA ARG A 100 -25.52 0.35 7.49
C ARG A 100 -26.56 -0.75 7.66
N LEU A 101 -26.17 -2.00 7.46
CA LEU A 101 -27.09 -3.14 7.61
C LEU A 101 -27.56 -3.30 9.06
N ARG A 102 -26.69 -3.06 10.03
CA ARG A 102 -27.08 -3.08 11.45
C ARG A 102 -28.10 -1.99 11.77
N ALA A 103 -27.90 -0.80 11.21
CA ALA A 103 -28.84 0.31 11.38
C ALA A 103 -30.20 0.00 10.79
N GLU A 104 -30.27 -0.85 9.77
CA GLU A 104 -31.53 -1.29 9.16
C GLU A 104 -32.14 -2.50 9.86
N GLY A 105 -31.54 -2.96 10.97
CA GLY A 105 -32.06 -4.05 11.77
C GLY A 105 -31.68 -5.46 11.32
N MET A 106 -30.67 -5.59 10.48
CA MET A 106 -30.22 -6.90 9.99
C MET A 106 -29.44 -7.65 11.08
N THR A 107 -29.53 -8.98 11.09
CA THR A 107 -28.81 -9.82 12.03
C THR A 107 -27.36 -10.03 11.60
N GLU A 108 -26.49 -10.35 12.57
CA GLU A 108 -25.06 -10.58 12.29
C GLU A 108 -24.84 -11.70 11.26
N PRO A 109 -25.50 -12.86 11.33
CA PRO A 109 -25.35 -13.89 10.28
C PRO A 109 -25.69 -13.37 8.88
N TYR A 110 -26.73 -12.57 8.76
CA TYR A 110 -27.14 -11.96 7.49
C TYR A 110 -26.06 -11.00 7.00
N ILE A 111 -25.53 -10.16 7.87
CA ILE A 111 -24.49 -9.17 7.54
C ILE A 111 -23.22 -9.86 7.04
N ILE A 112 -22.76 -10.90 7.74
CA ILE A 112 -21.58 -11.68 7.34
C ILE A 112 -21.78 -12.29 5.96
N ASN A 113 -22.94 -12.88 5.71
CA ASN A 113 -23.27 -13.48 4.43
C ASN A 113 -23.33 -12.43 3.32
N ALA A 114 -23.91 -11.28 3.59
CA ALA A 114 -23.99 -10.17 2.64
C ALA A 114 -22.61 -9.66 2.24
N ILE A 115 -21.71 -9.50 3.21
CA ILE A 115 -20.33 -9.05 2.95
C ILE A 115 -19.60 -10.05 2.04
N LYS A 116 -19.83 -11.33 2.22
CA LYS A 116 -19.21 -12.37 1.39
C LYS A 116 -19.74 -12.41 -0.04
N LYS A 117 -21.00 -12.11 -0.24
CA LYS A 117 -21.68 -12.26 -1.53
C LYS A 117 -21.75 -10.99 -2.37
N VAL A 118 -21.78 -9.84 -1.72
CA VAL A 118 -21.95 -8.55 -2.41
C VAL A 118 -20.60 -8.02 -2.88
N SER A 119 -20.54 -7.55 -4.13
CA SER A 119 -19.31 -6.94 -4.65
C SER A 119 -19.03 -5.60 -4.01
N LEU A 120 -17.78 -5.15 -4.05
CA LEU A 120 -17.38 -3.85 -3.52
C LEU A 120 -18.13 -2.71 -4.22
N ASN A 121 -18.33 -2.82 -5.53
CA ASN A 121 -19.07 -1.84 -6.30
C ASN A 121 -20.52 -1.74 -5.83
N ALA A 122 -21.17 -2.88 -5.57
CA ALA A 122 -22.53 -2.91 -5.05
C ALA A 122 -22.61 -2.31 -3.64
N MET A 123 -21.61 -2.55 -2.80
CA MET A 123 -21.54 -1.93 -1.47
C MET A 123 -21.50 -0.41 -1.56
N GLU A 124 -20.68 0.12 -2.47
CA GLU A 124 -20.60 1.56 -2.69
C GLU A 124 -21.93 2.14 -3.13
N LYS A 125 -22.62 1.47 -4.04
CA LYS A 125 -23.94 1.93 -4.54
C LYS A 125 -25.00 1.93 -3.44
N VAL A 126 -25.01 0.94 -2.58
CA VAL A 126 -25.92 0.88 -1.44
C VAL A 126 -25.64 2.02 -0.46
N LEU A 127 -24.37 2.27 -0.15
CA LEU A 127 -23.97 3.32 0.77
C LEU A 127 -24.25 4.72 0.22
N SER A 128 -24.14 4.91 -1.08
CA SER A 128 -24.47 6.19 -1.73
C SER A 128 -25.97 6.42 -1.93
N GLY A 129 -26.79 5.39 -1.68
CA GLY A 129 -28.24 5.46 -1.86
C GLY A 129 -28.71 5.23 -3.29
N GLU A 130 -27.81 4.87 -4.20
CA GLU A 130 -28.15 4.60 -5.61
C GLU A 130 -28.92 3.30 -5.81
N GLU A 131 -28.66 2.31 -4.95
CA GLU A 131 -29.33 1.00 -5.02
C GLU A 131 -29.77 0.56 -3.64
N GLN A 132 -30.82 -0.25 -3.59
CA GLN A 132 -31.24 -0.95 -2.39
C GLN A 132 -30.65 -2.36 -2.41
N LEU A 133 -30.25 -2.83 -1.24
CA LEU A 133 -29.72 -4.18 -1.11
C LEU A 133 -30.83 -5.21 -1.27
N THR A 134 -30.69 -6.07 -2.32
CA THR A 134 -31.56 -7.23 -2.52
C THR A 134 -30.67 -8.47 -2.55
N ILE A 135 -30.81 -9.29 -1.54
CA ILE A 135 -30.10 -10.57 -1.47
C ILE A 135 -31.10 -11.69 -1.36
#